data_0b40b9693c0d34a64b2f0d36ecb36fa8
#
_entry.id   0b40b9693c0d34a64b2f0d36ecb36fa8
#
_cell.length_a   1.000
_cell.length_b   1.000
_cell.length_c   1.000
_cell.angle_alpha   90.00
_cell.angle_beta   90.00
_cell.angle_gamma   90.00
#
_symmetry.space_group_name_H-M   'P 1'
#
loop_
_entity.id
_entity.type
_entity.pdbx_description
1 polymer ?
#
loop_
_entity_poly.entity_id
_entity_poly.type
_entity_poly.pdbx_seq_one_letter_code
_entity_poly.pdbx_strand_id
1 'polypeptide(L)'
;MSSVKKSFWNLPVLNSRTDRQKVTLPEMIFGYFLGPLLVLAMTSVVATYYLTFYRTYDDVVAQGNFLVLLPLISIIPMALANIIVGIVLGKTKTKQGKARPFILVAGPLLLVSGIVMFVMPYFSLGFRMAWMAVTYNLFAALANPIYSNAHYLMVSLSTRDLDQRGKLSVVANIPAVAGNGLVSSILMPAILSWIKAGEALGEGNLVVQNRWQLVMMLFAAAAFIGCLLEYLFTRERITEEDIDETAAQQKAETISTGKQLKAAVGDKYWWIIMIFYFLYQAGVMFKGGYVFNIFCNDFFPSVTVFGQTLNAEGVQSLMALIGGIPLAAGMLFAWPVANKIGKRNFVLLGCVVSIIGSVVCLLAPSNFVIVTIGQVLKGFSSIPGAYIMMALFADVLDHLEAKHGFRVDGISMSVYSTILTVVNGLAVAFFNLFYDGGAFTHQQVSSFFFLGFEIFAHGILIVVLLFLNVETNIREEQALIASRKNGTA
;
A
#
# COMPACT_ATOMS: atom_id res chain seq x y z
N MET A 1 -40.51 7.85 -24.67
CA MET A 1 -39.35 8.60 -24.09
C MET A 1 -39.29 8.25 -22.60
N SER A 2 -38.51 7.25 -22.21
CA SER A 2 -38.33 6.89 -20.82
C SER A 2 -37.46 7.99 -20.16
N SER A 3 -37.93 8.58 -19.07
CA SER A 3 -37.18 9.54 -18.28
C SER A 3 -35.91 8.84 -17.76
N VAL A 4 -34.78 9.08 -18.42
CA VAL A 4 -33.47 8.70 -17.91
C VAL A 4 -33.34 9.39 -16.55
N LYS A 5 -33.45 8.64 -15.45
CA LYS A 5 -33.21 9.14 -14.10
C LYS A 5 -31.89 9.91 -14.13
N LYS A 6 -31.92 11.21 -13.82
CA LYS A 6 -30.74 12.06 -13.71
C LYS A 6 -29.89 11.54 -12.54
N SER A 7 -29.03 10.56 -12.82
CA SER A 7 -28.07 10.08 -11.82
C SER A 7 -26.98 11.16 -11.64
N PHE A 8 -26.55 11.37 -10.41
CA PHE A 8 -25.38 12.25 -10.08
C PHE A 8 -24.17 11.90 -10.97
N TRP A 9 -23.93 10.60 -11.22
CA TRP A 9 -22.81 10.11 -12.02
C TRP A 9 -22.88 10.47 -13.52
N ASN A 10 -23.99 11.04 -14.00
CA ASN A 10 -24.16 11.48 -15.38
C ASN A 10 -23.78 12.95 -15.60
N LEU A 11 -23.33 13.66 -14.57
CA LEU A 11 -22.93 15.07 -14.67
C LEU A 11 -21.64 15.20 -15.50
N PRO A 12 -21.59 16.11 -16.52
CA PRO A 12 -20.41 16.29 -17.37
C PRO A 12 -19.14 16.70 -16.59
N VAL A 13 -19.31 17.41 -15.47
CA VAL A 13 -18.20 17.83 -14.59
C VAL A 13 -17.42 16.65 -14.03
N LEU A 14 -18.07 15.49 -13.89
CA LEU A 14 -17.49 14.26 -13.37
C LEU A 14 -16.75 13.43 -14.45
N ASN A 15 -16.85 13.82 -15.72
CA ASN A 15 -16.15 13.10 -16.79
C ASN A 15 -14.63 13.22 -16.62
N SER A 16 -13.91 12.16 -17.02
CA SER A 16 -12.46 12.18 -17.09
C SER A 16 -11.97 13.33 -18.00
N ARG A 17 -10.87 13.94 -17.64
CA ARG A 17 -10.15 14.91 -18.49
C ARG A 17 -9.31 14.22 -19.57
N THR A 18 -9.29 12.89 -19.58
CA THR A 18 -8.52 12.05 -20.50
C THR A 18 -9.45 11.38 -21.50
N ASP A 19 -9.50 11.86 -22.74
CA ASP A 19 -10.40 11.36 -23.79
C ASP A 19 -9.74 10.34 -24.73
N ARG A 20 -8.41 10.15 -24.64
CA ARG A 20 -7.68 9.27 -25.54
C ARG A 20 -7.82 7.80 -25.16
N GLN A 21 -7.82 6.91 -26.17
CA GLN A 21 -7.84 5.46 -25.98
C GLN A 21 -6.54 4.93 -25.36
N LYS A 22 -5.40 5.59 -25.61
CA LYS A 22 -4.11 5.26 -25.00
C LYS A 22 -3.87 6.11 -23.78
N VAL A 23 -3.17 5.54 -22.80
CA VAL A 23 -2.70 6.26 -21.60
C VAL A 23 -1.80 7.42 -22.01
N THR A 24 -2.07 8.59 -21.48
CA THR A 24 -1.36 9.83 -21.79
C THR A 24 -0.40 10.25 -20.68
N LEU A 25 0.60 11.07 -21.01
CA LEU A 25 1.54 11.60 -20.02
C LEU A 25 0.86 12.43 -18.92
N PRO A 26 -0.12 13.32 -19.18
CA PRO A 26 -0.88 13.99 -18.12
C PRO A 26 -1.64 13.03 -17.21
N GLU A 27 -2.20 11.93 -17.74
CA GLU A 27 -2.86 10.88 -16.98
C GLU A 27 -1.85 10.21 -16.02
N MET A 28 -0.65 9.87 -16.49
CA MET A 28 0.41 9.32 -15.66
C MET A 28 0.85 10.27 -14.55
N ILE A 29 1.07 11.55 -14.87
CA ILE A 29 1.58 12.54 -13.92
C ILE A 29 0.52 12.91 -12.88
N PHE A 30 -0.68 13.32 -13.30
CA PHE A 30 -1.69 13.82 -12.37
C PHE A 30 -2.55 12.70 -11.78
N GLY A 31 -2.90 11.67 -12.57
CA GLY A 31 -3.78 10.59 -12.14
C GLY A 31 -3.06 9.48 -11.38
N TYR A 32 -1.86 9.08 -11.79
CA TYR A 32 -1.16 7.92 -11.20
C TYR A 32 0.05 8.28 -10.34
N PHE A 33 0.59 9.49 -10.45
CA PHE A 33 1.73 9.92 -9.63
C PHE A 33 1.34 10.99 -8.61
N LEU A 34 1.02 12.21 -9.04
CA LEU A 34 0.84 13.35 -8.12
C LEU A 34 -0.40 13.20 -7.24
N GLY A 35 -1.54 12.80 -7.82
CA GLY A 35 -2.76 12.56 -7.06
C GLY A 35 -2.54 11.54 -5.94
N PRO A 36 -2.15 10.30 -6.26
CA PRO A 36 -1.83 9.28 -5.26
C PRO A 36 -0.71 9.67 -4.30
N LEU A 37 0.31 10.43 -4.73
CA LEU A 37 1.40 10.87 -3.85
C LEU A 37 0.87 11.69 -2.68
N LEU A 38 -0.03 12.64 -2.92
CA LEU A 38 -0.62 13.47 -1.87
C LEU A 38 -1.46 12.66 -0.90
N VAL A 39 -2.19 11.64 -1.38
CA VAL A 39 -3.00 10.77 -0.53
C VAL A 39 -2.12 9.80 0.27
N LEU A 40 -1.19 9.12 -0.39
CA LEU A 40 -0.33 8.12 0.24
C LEU A 40 0.69 8.75 1.19
N ALA A 41 1.11 10.01 0.96
CA ALA A 41 1.89 10.78 1.93
C ALA A 41 1.11 10.95 3.24
N MET A 42 -0.15 11.38 3.19
CA MET A 42 -1.00 11.50 4.38
C MET A 42 -1.18 10.15 5.08
N THR A 43 -1.54 9.09 4.34
CA THR A 43 -1.77 7.77 4.94
C THR A 43 -0.52 7.19 5.58
N SER A 44 0.67 7.43 4.98
CA SER A 44 1.97 7.05 5.56
C SER A 44 2.26 7.81 6.85
N VAL A 45 1.99 9.12 6.89
CA VAL A 45 2.16 9.94 8.10
C VAL A 45 1.23 9.46 9.20
N VAL A 46 -0.05 9.22 8.90
CA VAL A 46 -0.99 8.68 9.89
C VAL A 46 -0.52 7.33 10.40
N ALA A 47 -0.20 6.38 9.51
CA ALA A 47 0.22 5.04 9.90
C ALA A 47 1.46 5.02 10.82
N THR A 48 2.38 5.96 10.61
CA THR A 48 3.65 6.01 11.35
C THR A 48 3.55 6.81 12.66
N TYR A 49 2.78 7.93 12.67
CA TYR A 49 2.88 8.93 13.73
C TYR A 49 1.62 9.12 14.58
N TYR A 50 0.48 8.45 14.29
CA TYR A 50 -0.74 8.62 15.10
C TYR A 50 -0.52 8.26 16.56
N LEU A 51 0.25 7.21 16.87
CA LEU A 51 0.58 6.86 18.25
C LEU A 51 1.48 7.90 18.90
N THR A 52 2.39 8.52 18.15
CA THR A 52 3.24 9.62 18.66
C THR A 52 2.36 10.81 19.06
N PHE A 53 1.35 11.15 18.30
CA PHE A 53 0.37 12.17 18.68
C PHE A 53 -0.43 11.76 19.93
N TYR A 54 -0.98 10.53 19.98
CA TYR A 54 -1.78 10.07 21.12
C TYR A 54 -0.96 10.02 22.42
N ARG A 55 0.35 9.80 22.35
CA ARG A 55 1.26 9.84 23.49
C ARG A 55 1.50 11.24 24.05
N THR A 56 1.07 12.30 23.39
CA THR A 56 1.10 13.67 23.97
C THR A 56 0.04 13.88 25.07
N TYR A 57 -0.81 12.89 25.32
CA TYR A 57 -1.84 12.88 26.35
C TYR A 57 -1.42 11.95 27.50
N ASP A 58 -0.76 12.50 28.55
CA ASP A 58 -0.16 11.73 29.65
C ASP A 58 -1.18 10.84 30.39
N ASP A 59 -2.41 11.30 30.54
CA ASP A 59 -3.48 10.56 31.19
C ASP A 59 -3.94 9.33 30.38
N VAL A 60 -3.87 9.39 29.05
CA VAL A 60 -4.11 8.24 28.16
C VAL A 60 -2.93 7.27 28.21
N VAL A 61 -1.71 7.78 28.24
CA VAL A 61 -0.48 6.98 28.37
C VAL A 61 -0.50 6.20 29.68
N ALA A 62 -0.97 6.82 30.78
CA ALA A 62 -1.08 6.18 32.09
C ALA A 62 -2.05 4.96 32.12
N GLN A 63 -2.91 4.79 31.10
CA GLN A 63 -3.77 3.60 30.94
C GLN A 63 -3.06 2.38 30.31
N GLY A 64 -1.73 2.44 30.19
CA GLY A 64 -0.83 1.34 29.85
C GLY A 64 -1.15 0.60 28.53
N ASN A 65 -2.18 -0.24 28.51
CA ASN A 65 -2.47 -1.16 27.42
C ASN A 65 -3.31 -0.56 26.29
N PHE A 66 -3.97 0.59 26.48
CA PHE A 66 -4.93 1.12 25.50
C PHE A 66 -4.27 1.39 24.13
N LEU A 67 -3.14 2.10 24.12
CA LEU A 67 -2.45 2.45 22.89
C LEU A 67 -1.84 1.24 22.14
N VAL A 68 -1.59 0.15 22.86
CA VAL A 68 -1.15 -1.12 22.27
C VAL A 68 -2.33 -1.91 21.70
N LEU A 69 -3.45 -1.95 22.45
CA LEU A 69 -4.64 -2.70 22.07
C LEU A 69 -5.44 -2.03 20.93
N LEU A 70 -5.42 -0.71 20.86
CA LEU A 70 -6.17 0.03 19.84
C LEU A 70 -5.88 -0.44 18.40
N PRO A 71 -4.63 -0.46 17.91
CA PRO A 71 -4.36 -0.95 16.57
C PRO A 71 -4.67 -2.43 16.39
N LEU A 72 -4.44 -3.27 17.42
CA LEU A 72 -4.71 -4.71 17.36
C LEU A 72 -6.21 -5.02 17.21
N ILE A 73 -7.05 -4.38 18.03
CA ILE A 73 -8.51 -4.55 17.95
C ILE A 73 -9.04 -4.00 16.64
N SER A 74 -8.44 -2.92 16.12
CA SER A 74 -8.84 -2.29 14.87
C SER A 74 -8.54 -3.13 13.62
N ILE A 75 -7.70 -4.18 13.70
CA ILE A 75 -7.48 -5.11 12.58
C ILE A 75 -8.81 -5.72 12.12
N ILE A 76 -9.70 -6.07 13.04
CA ILE A 76 -10.98 -6.71 12.72
C ILE A 76 -11.87 -5.80 11.86
N PRO A 77 -12.25 -4.57 12.32
CA PRO A 77 -13.04 -3.68 11.49
C PRO A 77 -12.34 -3.27 10.18
N MET A 78 -11.01 -3.13 10.18
CA MET A 78 -10.25 -2.83 8.96
C MET A 78 -10.33 -3.98 7.94
N ALA A 79 -10.17 -5.23 8.37
CA ALA A 79 -10.28 -6.40 7.50
C ALA A 79 -11.71 -6.55 6.93
N LEU A 80 -12.73 -6.39 7.79
CA LEU A 80 -14.14 -6.41 7.37
C LEU A 80 -14.44 -5.28 6.36
N ALA A 81 -13.93 -4.08 6.59
CA ALA A 81 -14.10 -2.95 5.69
C ALA A 81 -13.49 -3.22 4.31
N ASN A 82 -12.27 -3.78 4.25
CA ASN A 82 -11.64 -4.15 2.97
C ASN A 82 -12.48 -5.17 2.20
N ILE A 83 -13.05 -6.18 2.88
CA ILE A 83 -13.93 -7.17 2.26
C ILE A 83 -15.20 -6.51 1.72
N ILE A 84 -15.87 -5.69 2.53
CA ILE A 84 -17.11 -5.01 2.15
C ILE A 84 -16.87 -4.06 0.99
N VAL A 85 -15.84 -3.21 1.07
CA VAL A 85 -15.49 -2.25 0.01
C VAL A 85 -15.17 -2.98 -1.30
N GLY A 86 -14.37 -4.05 -1.25
CA GLY A 86 -14.04 -4.83 -2.44
C GLY A 86 -15.27 -5.48 -3.09
N ILE A 87 -16.22 -6.01 -2.29
CA ILE A 87 -17.49 -6.57 -2.80
C ILE A 87 -18.34 -5.46 -3.45
N VAL A 88 -18.48 -4.31 -2.79
CA VAL A 88 -19.28 -3.18 -3.31
C VAL A 88 -18.65 -2.64 -4.59
N LEU A 89 -17.33 -2.48 -4.61
CA LEU A 89 -16.56 -2.03 -5.78
C LEU A 89 -16.72 -2.99 -6.96
N GLY A 90 -16.65 -4.31 -6.72
CA GLY A 90 -16.85 -5.33 -7.76
C GLY A 90 -18.26 -5.33 -8.37
N LYS A 91 -19.28 -4.93 -7.59
CA LYS A 91 -20.68 -4.81 -8.04
C LYS A 91 -21.03 -3.44 -8.65
N THR A 92 -20.17 -2.45 -8.46
CA THR A 92 -20.44 -1.09 -8.92
C THR A 92 -20.27 -1.00 -10.43
N LYS A 93 -21.30 -0.45 -11.10
CA LYS A 93 -21.30 -0.13 -12.53
C LYS A 93 -21.90 1.25 -12.70
N THR A 94 -21.05 2.26 -12.86
CA THR A 94 -21.48 3.64 -13.11
C THR A 94 -20.89 4.12 -14.43
N LYS A 95 -21.46 5.18 -15.00
CA LYS A 95 -20.91 5.83 -16.19
C LYS A 95 -19.46 6.33 -15.96
N GLN A 96 -19.07 6.56 -14.71
CA GLN A 96 -17.73 7.04 -14.34
C GLN A 96 -16.75 5.90 -14.07
N GLY A 97 -17.18 4.66 -14.12
CA GLY A 97 -16.37 3.47 -13.84
C GLY A 97 -16.78 2.73 -12.56
N LYS A 98 -15.96 1.77 -12.14
CA LYS A 98 -16.10 1.00 -10.88
C LYS A 98 -15.33 1.67 -9.75
N ALA A 99 -14.03 1.95 -9.94
CA ALA A 99 -13.11 2.43 -8.91
C ALA A 99 -13.13 3.95 -8.75
N ARG A 100 -13.20 4.71 -9.85
CA ARG A 100 -13.19 6.18 -9.82
C ARG A 100 -14.23 6.80 -8.89
N PRO A 101 -15.51 6.34 -8.84
CA PRO A 101 -16.49 6.84 -7.88
C PRO A 101 -16.04 6.74 -6.43
N PHE A 102 -15.34 5.65 -6.08
CA PHE A 102 -14.83 5.44 -4.71
C PHE A 102 -13.67 6.39 -4.38
N ILE A 103 -12.78 6.67 -5.35
CA ILE A 103 -11.72 7.68 -5.18
C ILE A 103 -12.32 9.06 -4.88
N LEU A 104 -13.38 9.44 -5.59
CA LEU A 104 -14.07 10.71 -5.34
C LEU A 104 -14.72 10.75 -3.96
N VAL A 105 -15.38 9.68 -3.53
CA VAL A 105 -16.01 9.56 -2.20
C VAL A 105 -14.96 9.51 -1.08
N ALA A 106 -13.82 8.87 -1.33
CA ALA A 106 -12.72 8.80 -0.37
C ALA A 106 -12.14 10.18 -0.02
N GLY A 107 -12.12 11.11 -0.97
CA GLY A 107 -11.55 12.44 -0.75
C GLY A 107 -12.13 13.16 0.47
N PRO A 108 -13.44 13.44 0.53
CA PRO A 108 -14.08 14.06 1.71
C PRO A 108 -13.93 13.22 2.98
N LEU A 109 -13.97 11.88 2.88
CA LEU A 109 -13.81 11.00 4.03
C LEU A 109 -12.40 11.08 4.61
N LEU A 110 -11.35 11.08 3.77
CA LEU A 110 -9.97 11.26 4.19
C LEU A 110 -9.74 12.66 4.80
N LEU A 111 -10.32 13.70 4.20
CA LEU A 111 -10.24 15.05 4.73
C LEU A 111 -10.83 15.12 6.15
N VAL A 112 -12.07 14.68 6.32
CA VAL A 112 -12.76 14.75 7.61
C VAL A 112 -12.09 13.85 8.64
N SER A 113 -11.86 12.57 8.32
CA SER A 113 -11.28 11.62 9.26
C SER A 113 -9.85 11.99 9.66
N GLY A 114 -9.05 12.49 8.70
CA GLY A 114 -7.68 12.92 8.97
C GLY A 114 -7.60 14.16 9.86
N ILE A 115 -8.55 15.10 9.77
CA ILE A 115 -8.62 16.25 10.68
C ILE A 115 -9.12 15.82 12.04
N VAL A 116 -10.27 15.13 12.10
CA VAL A 116 -10.95 14.78 13.37
C VAL A 116 -10.10 13.88 14.25
N MET A 117 -9.28 13.00 13.65
CA MET A 117 -8.37 12.11 14.37
C MET A 117 -7.31 12.87 15.19
N PHE A 118 -6.91 14.07 14.74
CA PHE A 118 -5.91 14.91 15.42
C PHE A 118 -6.54 16.10 16.17
N VAL A 119 -7.85 16.10 16.32
CA VAL A 119 -8.59 17.04 17.18
C VAL A 119 -9.09 16.30 18.41
N MET A 120 -8.58 16.66 19.59
CA MET A 120 -8.95 16.01 20.82
C MET A 120 -9.87 16.91 21.66
N PRO A 121 -11.10 16.47 21.93
CA PRO A 121 -12.01 17.23 22.79
C PRO A 121 -11.59 17.14 24.27
N TYR A 122 -11.79 18.25 25.01
CA TYR A 122 -11.47 18.33 26.44
C TYR A 122 -12.63 17.76 27.28
N PHE A 123 -12.80 16.43 27.25
CA PHE A 123 -13.78 15.70 28.05
C PHE A 123 -13.10 14.70 28.98
N SER A 124 -13.90 13.87 29.67
CA SER A 124 -13.39 12.82 30.52
C SER A 124 -12.44 11.86 29.80
N LEU A 125 -11.55 11.22 30.55
CA LEU A 125 -10.58 10.26 30.01
C LEU A 125 -11.26 9.16 29.16
N GLY A 126 -12.34 8.56 29.67
CA GLY A 126 -13.07 7.52 28.93
C GLY A 126 -13.62 8.01 27.59
N PHE A 127 -14.11 9.26 27.55
CA PHE A 127 -14.58 9.87 26.31
C PHE A 127 -13.41 10.08 25.32
N ARG A 128 -12.25 10.55 25.80
CA ARG A 128 -11.06 10.75 24.92
C ARG A 128 -10.56 9.43 24.34
N MET A 129 -10.52 8.37 25.15
CA MET A 129 -10.14 7.03 24.66
C MET A 129 -11.15 6.52 23.62
N ALA A 130 -12.43 6.68 23.85
CA ALA A 130 -13.47 6.34 22.88
C ALA A 130 -13.36 7.19 21.59
N TRP A 131 -13.09 8.49 21.73
CA TRP A 131 -12.86 9.39 20.60
C TRP A 131 -11.67 8.96 19.76
N MET A 132 -10.52 8.65 20.38
CA MET A 132 -9.33 8.12 19.69
C MET A 132 -9.68 6.84 18.93
N ALA A 133 -10.39 5.91 19.56
CA ALA A 133 -10.77 4.64 18.93
C ALA A 133 -11.72 4.84 17.75
N VAL A 134 -12.74 5.69 17.88
CA VAL A 134 -13.70 5.96 16.81
C VAL A 134 -13.07 6.70 15.65
N THR A 135 -12.29 7.76 15.91
CA THR A 135 -11.68 8.57 14.85
C THR A 135 -10.55 7.82 14.13
N TYR A 136 -9.76 7.01 14.85
CA TYR A 136 -8.79 6.11 14.25
C TYR A 136 -9.46 5.12 13.30
N ASN A 137 -10.55 4.46 13.72
CA ASN A 137 -11.26 3.51 12.86
C ASN A 137 -12.04 4.20 11.72
N LEU A 138 -12.50 5.45 11.90
CA LEU A 138 -13.08 6.23 10.81
C LEU A 138 -12.06 6.45 9.68
N PHE A 139 -10.80 6.69 10.02
CA PHE A 139 -9.72 6.78 9.05
C PHE A 139 -9.31 5.39 8.54
N ALA A 140 -8.89 4.49 9.45
CA ALA A 140 -8.22 3.24 9.12
C ALA A 140 -9.16 2.14 8.61
N ALA A 141 -10.42 2.11 9.09
CA ALA A 141 -11.40 1.10 8.72
C ALA A 141 -12.51 1.61 7.78
N LEU A 142 -12.55 2.91 7.43
CA LEU A 142 -13.52 3.40 6.47
C LEU A 142 -12.86 4.18 5.33
N ALA A 143 -12.23 5.34 5.63
CA ALA A 143 -11.73 6.23 4.59
C ALA A 143 -10.58 5.61 3.76
N ASN A 144 -9.59 5.05 4.45
CA ASN A 144 -8.42 4.45 3.80
C ASN A 144 -8.76 3.18 2.98
N PRO A 145 -9.58 2.22 3.43
CA PRO A 145 -9.99 1.08 2.61
C PRO A 145 -10.77 1.48 1.35
N ILE A 146 -11.63 2.50 1.44
CA ILE A 146 -12.37 3.00 0.27
C ILE A 146 -11.40 3.54 -0.79
N TYR A 147 -10.41 4.32 -0.39
CA TYR A 147 -9.40 4.85 -1.28
C TYR A 147 -8.48 3.75 -1.82
N SER A 148 -7.84 2.99 -0.94
CA SER A 148 -6.78 2.06 -1.31
C SER A 148 -7.24 0.94 -2.23
N ASN A 149 -8.42 0.34 -1.97
CA ASN A 149 -8.98 -0.69 -2.85
C ASN A 149 -9.28 -0.14 -4.25
N ALA A 150 -9.81 1.09 -4.34
CA ALA A 150 -10.10 1.73 -5.61
C ALA A 150 -8.80 2.10 -6.37
N HIS A 151 -7.84 2.74 -5.68
CA HIS A 151 -6.56 3.16 -6.24
C HIS A 151 -5.76 1.98 -6.82
N TYR A 152 -5.56 0.91 -6.04
CA TYR A 152 -4.79 -0.25 -6.50
C TYR A 152 -5.47 -1.00 -7.66
N LEU A 153 -6.79 -0.91 -7.77
CA LEU A 153 -7.52 -1.53 -8.88
C LEU A 153 -7.38 -0.73 -10.20
N MET A 154 -7.09 0.58 -10.13
CA MET A 154 -7.04 1.46 -11.31
C MET A 154 -6.10 0.96 -12.41
N VAL A 155 -4.91 0.43 -12.06
CA VAL A 155 -3.95 -0.09 -13.06
C VAL A 155 -4.58 -1.20 -13.91
N SER A 156 -5.33 -2.12 -13.27
CA SER A 156 -5.98 -3.24 -13.96
C SER A 156 -7.20 -2.83 -14.79
N LEU A 157 -7.82 -1.68 -14.50
CA LEU A 157 -9.00 -1.17 -15.20
C LEU A 157 -8.67 -0.16 -16.31
N SER A 158 -7.45 0.36 -16.34
CA SER A 158 -7.08 1.46 -17.23
C SER A 158 -6.79 1.04 -18.65
N THR A 159 -6.14 -0.11 -18.87
CA THR A 159 -5.73 -0.56 -20.19
C THR A 159 -5.45 -2.05 -20.24
N ARG A 160 -5.73 -2.66 -21.42
CA ARG A 160 -5.34 -4.06 -21.74
C ARG A 160 -3.95 -4.14 -22.38
N ASP A 161 -3.40 -3.01 -22.85
CA ASP A 161 -2.06 -2.96 -23.43
C ASP A 161 -1.01 -3.27 -22.38
N LEU A 162 -0.25 -4.35 -22.57
CA LEU A 162 0.71 -4.87 -21.60
C LEU A 162 1.87 -3.88 -21.34
N ASP A 163 2.33 -3.15 -22.37
CA ASP A 163 3.40 -2.16 -22.22
C ASP A 163 2.93 -0.94 -21.42
N GLN A 164 1.73 -0.41 -21.75
CA GLN A 164 1.15 0.69 -21.00
C GLN A 164 0.84 0.30 -19.55
N ARG A 165 0.30 -0.92 -19.32
CA ARG A 165 0.03 -1.47 -17.99
C ARG A 165 1.30 -1.59 -17.15
N GLY A 166 2.40 -2.06 -17.75
CA GLY A 166 3.69 -2.14 -17.09
C GLY A 166 4.22 -0.77 -16.66
N LYS A 167 4.17 0.22 -17.56
CA LYS A 167 4.54 1.61 -17.24
C LYS A 167 3.66 2.20 -16.14
N LEU A 168 2.33 1.98 -16.20
CA LEU A 168 1.39 2.43 -15.17
C LEU A 168 1.67 1.77 -13.82
N SER A 169 1.98 0.46 -13.79
CA SER A 169 2.33 -0.24 -12.56
C SER A 169 3.53 0.40 -11.87
N VAL A 170 4.56 0.79 -12.63
CA VAL A 170 5.72 1.51 -12.07
C VAL A 170 5.29 2.87 -11.52
N VAL A 171 4.63 3.69 -12.34
CA VAL A 171 4.24 5.07 -11.98
C VAL A 171 3.29 5.08 -10.78
N ALA A 172 2.32 4.17 -10.71
CA ALA A 172 1.35 4.08 -9.63
C ALA A 172 1.96 3.62 -8.29
N ASN A 173 3.10 2.93 -8.31
CA ASN A 173 3.76 2.50 -7.08
C ASN A 173 4.81 3.50 -6.55
N ILE A 174 5.30 4.43 -7.37
CA ILE A 174 6.22 5.49 -6.91
C ILE A 174 5.65 6.29 -5.74
N PRO A 175 4.37 6.71 -5.73
CA PRO A 175 3.76 7.44 -4.62
C PRO A 175 3.83 6.72 -3.28
N ALA A 176 3.64 5.40 -3.26
CA ALA A 176 3.73 4.62 -2.02
C ALA A 176 5.17 4.58 -1.48
N VAL A 177 6.15 4.39 -2.37
CA VAL A 177 7.58 4.42 -2.00
C VAL A 177 8.00 5.82 -1.53
N ALA A 178 7.57 6.87 -2.23
CA ALA A 178 7.88 8.25 -1.87
C ALA A 178 7.19 8.68 -0.57
N GLY A 179 5.92 8.30 -0.36
CA GLY A 179 5.18 8.58 0.87
C GLY A 179 5.86 7.98 2.11
N ASN A 180 6.22 6.70 2.05
CA ASN A 180 6.90 6.03 3.15
C ASN A 180 8.38 6.45 3.29
N GLY A 181 9.11 6.58 2.19
CA GLY A 181 10.54 6.91 2.21
C GLY A 181 10.81 8.40 2.43
N LEU A 182 10.33 9.26 1.54
CA LEU A 182 10.64 10.70 1.60
C LEU A 182 9.80 11.41 2.64
N VAL A 183 8.48 11.20 2.66
CA VAL A 183 7.60 11.96 3.55
C VAL A 183 7.73 11.49 4.98
N SER A 184 7.53 10.20 5.26
CA SER A 184 7.54 9.70 6.64
C SER A 184 8.96 9.61 7.24
N SER A 185 10.00 9.32 6.43
CA SER A 185 11.34 9.12 6.95
C SER A 185 12.25 10.35 6.87
N ILE A 186 11.95 11.34 6.03
CA ILE A 186 12.79 12.55 5.87
C ILE A 186 12.02 13.81 6.25
N LEU A 187 10.86 14.07 5.64
CA LEU A 187 10.12 15.30 5.88
C LEU A 187 9.50 15.35 7.28
N MET A 188 8.84 14.27 7.70
CA MET A 188 8.16 14.26 9.01
C MET A 188 9.09 14.37 10.23
N PRO A 189 10.30 13.79 10.29
CA PRO A 189 11.23 14.05 11.39
C PRO A 189 11.59 15.54 11.53
N ALA A 190 11.77 16.27 10.42
CA ALA A 190 12.02 17.71 10.45
C ALA A 190 10.80 18.48 10.97
N ILE A 191 9.58 18.13 10.51
CA ILE A 191 8.33 18.70 11.00
C ILE A 191 8.12 18.35 12.48
N LEU A 192 8.43 17.12 12.89
CA LEU A 192 8.27 16.66 14.27
C LEU A 192 9.20 17.42 15.23
N SER A 193 10.43 17.75 14.82
CA SER A 193 11.33 18.59 15.62
C SER A 193 10.72 19.98 15.86
N TRP A 194 10.09 20.58 14.85
CA TRP A 194 9.35 21.84 14.99
C TRP A 194 8.11 21.68 15.89
N ILE A 195 7.36 20.57 15.78
CA ILE A 195 6.22 20.29 16.65
C ILE A 195 6.67 20.22 18.11
N LYS A 196 7.68 19.41 18.40
CA LYS A 196 8.23 19.22 19.76
C LYS A 196 8.86 20.49 20.34
N ALA A 197 9.46 21.34 19.53
CA ALA A 197 9.97 22.64 19.98
C ALA A 197 8.88 23.53 20.62
N GLY A 198 7.60 23.19 20.44
CA GLY A 198 6.48 23.83 21.14
C GLY A 198 6.47 23.59 22.65
N GLU A 199 7.05 22.51 23.14
CA GLU A 199 7.15 22.20 24.58
C GLU A 199 7.96 23.28 25.31
N ALA A 200 9.00 23.83 24.67
CA ALA A 200 9.85 24.86 25.24
C ALA A 200 9.17 26.24 25.41
N LEU A 201 7.97 26.43 24.82
CA LEU A 201 7.23 27.69 24.91
C LEU A 201 6.40 27.83 26.20
N GLY A 202 6.43 26.85 27.10
CA GLY A 202 5.87 26.95 28.45
C GLY A 202 4.34 26.80 28.56
N GLU A 203 3.66 26.54 27.47
CA GLU A 203 2.18 26.35 27.44
C GLU A 203 1.76 24.87 27.54
N GLY A 204 2.66 24.01 28.03
CA GLY A 204 2.43 22.58 28.14
C GLY A 204 2.22 21.91 26.78
N ASN A 205 1.48 20.79 26.75
CA ASN A 205 1.25 20.00 25.54
C ASN A 205 0.30 20.68 24.52
N LEU A 206 -0.35 21.81 24.85
CA LEU A 206 -1.33 22.49 23.97
C LEU A 206 -0.70 23.00 22.67
N VAL A 207 0.48 23.62 22.75
CA VAL A 207 1.17 24.09 21.54
C VAL A 207 1.57 22.93 20.63
N VAL A 208 2.04 21.83 21.22
CA VAL A 208 2.38 20.60 20.50
C VAL A 208 1.14 20.04 19.79
N GLN A 209 0.02 19.95 20.49
CA GLN A 209 -1.24 19.45 19.93
C GLN A 209 -1.76 20.34 18.78
N ASN A 210 -1.73 21.66 18.96
CA ASN A 210 -2.13 22.61 17.91
C ASN A 210 -1.23 22.51 16.67
N ARG A 211 0.08 22.33 16.84
CA ARG A 211 1.00 22.14 15.72
C ARG A 211 0.73 20.80 14.99
N TRP A 212 0.43 19.72 15.72
CA TRP A 212 -0.02 18.46 15.12
C TRP A 212 -1.30 18.64 14.29
N GLN A 213 -2.30 19.34 14.85
CA GLN A 213 -3.54 19.63 14.14
C GLN A 213 -3.29 20.39 12.84
N LEU A 214 -2.49 21.47 12.88
CA LEU A 214 -2.16 22.25 11.70
C LEU A 214 -1.50 21.40 10.61
N VAL A 215 -0.48 20.60 10.98
CA VAL A 215 0.23 19.71 10.05
C VAL A 215 -0.73 18.72 9.41
N MET A 216 -1.57 18.08 10.22
CA MET A 216 -2.51 17.08 9.70
C MET A 216 -3.65 17.69 8.89
N MET A 217 -4.10 18.91 9.19
CA MET A 217 -5.04 19.65 8.35
C MET A 217 -4.45 19.92 6.95
N LEU A 218 -3.17 20.28 6.87
CA LEU A 218 -2.48 20.49 5.59
C LEU A 218 -2.35 19.17 4.79
N PHE A 219 -1.96 18.08 5.45
CA PHE A 219 -1.88 16.77 4.80
C PHE A 219 -3.28 16.27 4.36
N ALA A 220 -4.30 16.46 5.17
CA ALA A 220 -5.68 16.08 4.83
C ALA A 220 -6.24 16.90 3.65
N ALA A 221 -5.98 18.20 3.61
CA ALA A 221 -6.34 19.05 2.49
C ALA A 221 -5.59 18.64 1.20
N ALA A 222 -4.29 18.34 1.32
CA ALA A 222 -3.50 17.84 0.20
C ALA A 222 -4.04 16.48 -0.32
N ALA A 223 -4.40 15.57 0.59
CA ALA A 223 -4.99 14.28 0.21
C ALA A 223 -6.34 14.44 -0.50
N PHE A 224 -7.18 15.37 -0.06
CA PHE A 224 -8.43 15.69 -0.74
C PHE A 224 -8.18 16.18 -2.18
N ILE A 225 -7.23 17.10 -2.36
CA ILE A 225 -6.80 17.57 -3.70
C ILE A 225 -6.25 16.39 -4.51
N GLY A 226 -5.47 15.51 -3.88
CA GLY A 226 -4.94 14.29 -4.50
C GLY A 226 -6.02 13.37 -5.05
N CYS A 227 -7.09 13.10 -4.28
CA CYS A 227 -8.24 12.33 -4.73
C CYS A 227 -8.95 12.99 -5.92
N LEU A 228 -9.08 14.32 -5.93
CA LEU A 228 -9.67 15.04 -7.06
C LEU A 228 -8.80 14.93 -8.31
N LEU A 229 -7.48 15.08 -8.19
CA LEU A 229 -6.55 14.92 -9.31
C LEU A 229 -6.63 13.50 -9.88
N GLU A 230 -6.52 12.47 -9.02
CA GLU A 230 -6.62 11.08 -9.43
C GLU A 230 -7.96 10.80 -10.13
N TYR A 231 -9.08 11.23 -9.55
CA TYR A 231 -10.40 11.06 -10.13
C TYR A 231 -10.54 11.72 -11.51
N LEU A 232 -10.09 12.98 -11.66
CA LEU A 232 -10.26 13.76 -12.88
C LEU A 232 -9.32 13.32 -14.01
N PHE A 233 -8.11 12.89 -13.70
CA PHE A 233 -7.08 12.55 -14.69
C PHE A 233 -6.92 11.05 -14.93
N THR A 234 -7.77 10.19 -14.38
CA THR A 234 -7.78 8.75 -14.69
C THR A 234 -9.01 8.35 -15.51
N ARG A 235 -8.90 7.22 -16.24
CA ARG A 235 -9.98 6.66 -17.04
C ARG A 235 -9.98 5.13 -16.95
N GLU A 236 -11.15 4.54 -16.77
CA GLU A 236 -11.36 3.10 -16.69
C GLU A 236 -11.84 2.54 -18.05
N ARG A 237 -10.94 2.42 -19.01
CA ARG A 237 -11.28 1.98 -20.38
C ARG A 237 -11.87 0.58 -20.41
N ILE A 238 -11.38 -0.33 -19.56
CA ILE A 238 -11.89 -1.71 -19.48
C ILE A 238 -13.32 -1.72 -18.92
N THR A 239 -13.62 -0.90 -17.91
CA THR A 239 -14.99 -0.80 -17.38
C THR A 239 -15.96 -0.16 -18.40
N GLU A 240 -15.48 0.83 -19.17
CA GLU A 240 -16.27 1.45 -20.25
C GLU A 240 -16.62 0.44 -21.34
N GLU A 241 -15.65 -0.38 -21.79
CA GLU A 241 -15.90 -1.50 -22.71
C GLU A 241 -16.97 -2.44 -22.16
N ASP A 242 -16.87 -2.87 -20.90
CA ASP A 242 -17.85 -3.77 -20.26
C ASP A 242 -19.26 -3.17 -20.17
N ILE A 243 -19.39 -1.83 -20.01
CA ILE A 243 -20.68 -1.14 -19.94
C ILE A 243 -21.31 -1.03 -21.32
N ASP A 244 -20.52 -0.66 -22.34
CA ASP A 244 -21.00 -0.52 -23.72
C ASP A 244 -21.46 -1.86 -24.27
N GLU A 245 -20.76 -2.96 -23.99
CA GLU A 245 -21.17 -4.31 -24.35
C GLU A 245 -22.45 -4.74 -23.62
N THR A 246 -22.61 -4.40 -22.33
CA THR A 246 -23.83 -4.71 -21.57
C THR A 246 -25.04 -3.93 -22.09
N ALA A 247 -24.84 -2.71 -22.61
CA ALA A 247 -25.87 -1.91 -23.22
C ALA A 247 -26.31 -2.48 -24.60
N ALA A 248 -25.39 -3.12 -25.33
CA ALA A 248 -25.65 -3.79 -26.61
C ALA A 248 -26.29 -5.18 -26.43
N GLN A 249 -26.00 -5.88 -25.32
CA GLN A 249 -26.55 -7.19 -24.97
C GLN A 249 -27.55 -7.03 -23.81
N GLN A 250 -28.81 -7.03 -24.09
CA GLN A 250 -29.94 -6.83 -23.15
C GLN A 250 -30.06 -7.89 -22.02
N LYS A 251 -29.02 -8.45 -21.45
CA LYS A 251 -29.03 -9.26 -20.19
C LYS A 251 -27.62 -9.75 -19.84
N ALA A 252 -26.80 -8.96 -19.19
CA ALA A 252 -25.69 -9.56 -18.45
C ALA A 252 -26.18 -9.95 -17.04
N GLU A 253 -26.26 -11.26 -16.75
CA GLU A 253 -26.51 -11.77 -15.40
C GLU A 253 -25.44 -11.22 -14.45
N THR A 254 -25.88 -10.61 -13.35
CA THR A 254 -24.97 -10.20 -12.26
C THR A 254 -24.38 -11.45 -11.62
N ILE A 255 -23.09 -11.68 -11.85
CA ILE A 255 -22.40 -12.86 -11.31
C ILE A 255 -22.30 -12.73 -9.80
N SER A 256 -22.81 -13.73 -9.08
CA SER A 256 -22.81 -13.73 -7.62
C SER A 256 -21.39 -13.68 -7.05
N THR A 257 -21.19 -12.99 -5.94
CA THR A 257 -19.91 -12.90 -5.22
C THR A 257 -19.35 -14.29 -4.87
N GLY A 258 -20.22 -15.24 -4.51
CA GLY A 258 -19.81 -16.62 -4.25
C GLY A 258 -19.21 -17.33 -5.46
N LYS A 259 -19.76 -17.09 -6.67
CA LYS A 259 -19.22 -17.64 -7.92
C LYS A 259 -17.87 -17.02 -8.26
N GLN A 260 -17.71 -15.71 -8.06
CA GLN A 260 -16.42 -15.01 -8.23
C GLN A 260 -15.36 -15.53 -7.24
N LEU A 261 -15.71 -15.69 -5.96
CA LEU A 261 -14.82 -16.24 -4.95
C LEU A 261 -14.39 -17.68 -5.28
N LYS A 262 -15.35 -18.53 -5.70
CA LYS A 262 -15.06 -19.91 -6.11
C LYS A 262 -14.11 -19.95 -7.31
N ALA A 263 -14.28 -19.06 -8.29
CA ALA A 263 -13.40 -18.96 -9.45
C ALA A 263 -11.97 -18.53 -9.04
N ALA A 264 -11.84 -17.52 -8.18
CA ALA A 264 -10.56 -17.03 -7.68
C ALA A 264 -9.83 -18.10 -6.84
N VAL A 265 -10.48 -18.66 -5.81
CA VAL A 265 -9.90 -19.66 -4.91
C VAL A 265 -9.59 -20.99 -5.63
N GLY A 266 -10.32 -21.32 -6.70
CA GLY A 266 -10.07 -22.50 -7.53
C GLY A 266 -8.85 -22.39 -8.46
N ASP A 267 -8.18 -21.23 -8.51
CA ASP A 267 -7.08 -21.00 -9.44
C ASP A 267 -5.72 -20.92 -8.73
N LYS A 268 -4.75 -21.68 -9.26
CA LYS A 268 -3.39 -21.77 -8.69
C LYS A 268 -2.62 -20.45 -8.80
N TYR A 269 -2.78 -19.70 -9.91
CA TYR A 269 -2.05 -18.44 -10.12
C TYR A 269 -2.52 -17.36 -9.17
N TRP A 270 -3.82 -17.36 -8.85
CA TRP A 270 -4.39 -16.46 -7.87
C TRP A 270 -3.77 -16.70 -6.47
N TRP A 271 -3.64 -17.98 -6.03
CA TRP A 271 -3.00 -18.31 -4.77
C TRP A 271 -1.52 -17.94 -4.74
N ILE A 272 -0.78 -18.17 -5.84
CA ILE A 272 0.63 -17.78 -5.95
C ILE A 272 0.80 -16.28 -5.70
N ILE A 273 -0.04 -15.44 -6.29
CA ILE A 273 0.01 -13.98 -6.09
C ILE A 273 -0.39 -13.60 -4.66
N MET A 274 -1.40 -14.24 -4.06
CA MET A 274 -1.80 -13.94 -2.68
C MET A 274 -0.71 -14.34 -1.66
N ILE A 275 -0.07 -15.50 -1.85
CA ILE A 275 1.07 -15.95 -1.02
C ILE A 275 2.25 -14.99 -1.20
N PHE A 276 2.51 -14.54 -2.43
CA PHE A 276 3.55 -13.55 -2.68
C PHE A 276 3.30 -12.28 -1.86
N TYR A 277 2.10 -11.71 -1.95
CA TYR A 277 1.79 -10.50 -1.21
C TYR A 277 1.88 -10.66 0.30
N PHE A 278 1.45 -11.81 0.83
CA PHE A 278 1.56 -12.10 2.26
C PHE A 278 3.02 -12.10 2.73
N LEU A 279 3.88 -12.88 2.07
CA LEU A 279 5.29 -13.02 2.47
C LEU A 279 6.10 -11.75 2.18
N TYR A 280 5.84 -11.08 1.05
CA TYR A 280 6.48 -9.83 0.70
C TYR A 280 6.14 -8.72 1.71
N GLN A 281 4.85 -8.57 2.06
CA GLN A 281 4.43 -7.58 3.04
C GLN A 281 4.98 -7.85 4.44
N ALA A 282 5.04 -9.11 4.86
CA ALA A 282 5.70 -9.49 6.11
C ALA A 282 7.18 -9.08 6.13
N GLY A 283 7.91 -9.32 5.02
CA GLY A 283 9.28 -8.87 4.84
C GLY A 283 9.43 -7.35 4.92
N VAL A 284 8.50 -6.61 4.31
CA VAL A 284 8.49 -5.13 4.38
C VAL A 284 8.28 -4.65 5.81
N MET A 285 7.37 -5.29 6.58
CA MET A 285 7.11 -4.91 7.98
C MET A 285 8.30 -5.18 8.89
N PHE A 286 8.95 -6.34 8.76
CA PHE A 286 10.11 -6.69 9.57
C PHE A 286 11.38 -5.91 9.18
N LYS A 287 11.46 -5.41 7.96
CA LYS A 287 12.58 -4.59 7.47
C LYS A 287 12.43 -3.09 7.78
N GLY A 288 11.22 -2.65 8.09
CA GLY A 288 10.91 -1.23 8.27
C GLY A 288 10.56 -0.83 9.70
N GLY A 289 10.49 0.46 9.91
CA GLY A 289 9.88 1.10 11.07
C GLY A 289 10.37 0.60 12.43
N TYR A 290 9.47 -0.03 13.16
CA TYR A 290 9.63 -0.44 14.54
C TYR A 290 10.75 -1.48 14.74
N VAL A 291 10.72 -2.58 13.95
CA VAL A 291 11.71 -3.67 14.07
C VAL A 291 13.11 -3.17 13.71
N PHE A 292 13.22 -2.31 12.70
CA PHE A 292 14.47 -1.68 12.33
C PHE A 292 15.03 -0.80 13.45
N ASN A 293 14.18 -0.03 14.12
CA ASN A 293 14.59 0.79 15.26
C ASN A 293 15.17 -0.06 16.39
N ILE A 294 14.47 -1.15 16.75
CA ILE A 294 14.95 -2.09 17.79
C ILE A 294 16.28 -2.71 17.39
N PHE A 295 16.42 -3.17 16.15
CA PHE A 295 17.69 -3.70 15.65
C PHE A 295 18.83 -2.69 15.78
N CYS A 296 18.60 -1.42 15.43
CA CYS A 296 19.62 -0.39 15.59
C CYS A 296 19.96 -0.13 17.08
N ASN A 297 19.00 -0.18 17.98
CA ASN A 297 19.26 -0.07 19.42
C ASN A 297 20.07 -1.24 19.96
N ASP A 298 19.80 -2.47 19.48
CA ASP A 298 20.49 -3.68 19.95
C ASP A 298 21.94 -3.81 19.43
N PHE A 299 22.20 -3.34 18.19
CA PHE A 299 23.50 -3.54 17.51
C PHE A 299 24.30 -2.25 17.32
N PHE A 300 23.64 -1.10 17.19
CA PHE A 300 24.25 0.18 16.85
C PHE A 300 23.78 1.33 17.75
N PRO A 301 23.89 1.20 19.09
CA PRO A 301 23.45 2.24 20.02
C PRO A 301 24.18 3.58 19.80
N SER A 302 25.43 3.50 19.32
CA SER A 302 26.17 4.65 18.82
C SER A 302 27.18 4.22 17.76
N VAL A 303 27.27 4.98 16.66
CA VAL A 303 28.25 4.73 15.57
C VAL A 303 28.84 6.07 15.15
N THR A 304 30.17 6.13 15.01
CA THR A 304 30.84 7.32 14.48
C THR A 304 31.01 7.19 12.96
N VAL A 305 30.37 8.10 12.21
CA VAL A 305 30.43 8.15 10.75
C VAL A 305 30.87 9.56 10.34
N PHE A 306 31.89 9.67 9.50
CA PHE A 306 32.48 10.95 9.06
C PHE A 306 32.80 11.94 10.20
N GLY A 307 33.27 11.43 11.36
CA GLY A 307 33.62 12.26 12.51
C GLY A 307 32.40 12.71 13.36
N GLN A 308 31.20 12.31 13.03
CA GLN A 308 29.99 12.55 13.83
C GLN A 308 29.52 11.26 14.50
N THR A 309 29.23 11.31 15.79
CA THR A 309 28.64 10.16 16.50
C THR A 309 27.13 10.23 16.38
N LEU A 310 26.55 9.23 15.73
CA LEU A 310 25.12 9.06 15.56
C LEU A 310 24.60 8.10 16.65
N ASN A 311 23.46 8.41 17.23
CA ASN A 311 22.69 7.47 18.07
C ASN A 311 21.95 6.44 17.19
N ALA A 312 21.30 5.46 17.80
CA ALA A 312 20.58 4.40 17.09
C ALA A 312 19.57 4.92 16.04
N GLU A 313 18.85 6.01 16.35
CA GLU A 313 17.88 6.63 15.45
C GLU A 313 18.57 7.29 14.23
N GLY A 314 19.71 7.96 14.47
CA GLY A 314 20.54 8.53 13.41
C GLY A 314 21.14 7.45 12.50
N VAL A 315 21.57 6.33 13.08
CA VAL A 315 22.06 5.15 12.35
C VAL A 315 20.93 4.55 11.50
N GLN A 316 19.74 4.37 12.08
CA GLN A 316 18.56 3.90 11.35
C GLN A 316 18.24 4.79 10.15
N SER A 317 18.21 6.11 10.36
CA SER A 317 17.92 7.09 9.30
C SER A 317 18.96 7.04 8.19
N LEU A 318 20.24 6.96 8.52
CA LEU A 318 21.33 6.86 7.55
C LEU A 318 21.25 5.55 6.74
N MET A 319 21.06 4.42 7.42
CA MET A 319 20.93 3.11 6.75
C MET A 319 19.67 3.04 5.88
N ALA A 320 18.55 3.61 6.33
CA ALA A 320 17.30 3.68 5.54
C ALA A 320 17.49 4.53 4.29
N LEU A 321 18.18 5.67 4.40
CA LEU A 321 18.49 6.54 3.27
C LEU A 321 19.35 5.80 2.24
N ILE A 322 20.49 5.23 2.67
CA ILE A 322 21.43 4.54 1.79
C ILE A 322 20.77 3.29 1.16
N GLY A 323 20.08 2.47 1.96
CA GLY A 323 19.36 1.28 1.48
C GLY A 323 18.16 1.59 0.59
N GLY A 324 17.57 2.78 0.70
CA GLY A 324 16.45 3.23 -0.12
C GLY A 324 16.85 3.76 -1.50
N ILE A 325 18.10 4.20 -1.70
CA ILE A 325 18.59 4.73 -2.98
C ILE A 325 18.35 3.74 -4.15
N PRO A 326 18.70 2.45 -4.05
CA PRO A 326 18.46 1.50 -5.13
C PRO A 326 16.98 1.35 -5.48
N LEU A 327 16.10 1.34 -4.48
CA LEU A 327 14.66 1.23 -4.69
C LEU A 327 14.12 2.47 -5.43
N ALA A 328 14.56 3.67 -5.04
CA ALA A 328 14.18 4.91 -5.72
C ALA A 328 14.71 4.95 -7.16
N ALA A 329 15.96 4.56 -7.38
CA ALA A 329 16.53 4.46 -8.72
C ALA A 329 15.85 3.40 -9.60
N GLY A 330 15.34 2.35 -8.97
CA GLY A 330 14.66 1.22 -9.63
C GLY A 330 13.46 1.61 -10.48
N MET A 331 12.80 2.72 -10.16
CA MET A 331 11.65 3.22 -10.94
C MET A 331 12.02 3.48 -12.43
N LEU A 332 13.28 3.83 -12.71
CA LEU A 332 13.72 4.17 -14.06
C LEU A 332 13.90 2.94 -14.96
N PHE A 333 14.28 1.80 -14.38
CA PHE A 333 14.65 0.60 -15.14
C PHE A 333 13.81 -0.64 -14.82
N ALA A 334 12.90 -0.57 -13.84
CA ALA A 334 12.06 -1.72 -13.45
C ALA A 334 11.27 -2.30 -14.63
N TRP A 335 10.56 -1.45 -15.39
CA TRP A 335 9.80 -1.90 -16.54
C TRP A 335 10.67 -2.34 -17.73
N PRO A 336 11.69 -1.59 -18.19
CA PRO A 336 12.59 -2.04 -19.22
C PRO A 336 13.22 -3.42 -18.95
N VAL A 337 13.65 -3.67 -17.71
CA VAL A 337 14.22 -4.96 -17.32
C VAL A 337 13.14 -6.04 -17.32
N ALA A 338 11.99 -5.81 -16.70
CA ALA A 338 10.90 -6.76 -16.65
C ALA A 338 10.38 -7.14 -18.04
N ASN A 339 10.31 -6.17 -18.97
CA ASN A 339 9.90 -6.43 -20.35
C ASN A 339 10.91 -7.28 -21.12
N LYS A 340 12.20 -7.17 -20.79
CA LYS A 340 13.27 -7.93 -21.48
C LYS A 340 13.40 -9.37 -20.98
N ILE A 341 13.37 -9.59 -19.67
CA ILE A 341 13.62 -10.91 -19.06
C ILE A 341 12.35 -11.63 -18.58
N GLY A 342 11.19 -10.96 -18.65
CA GLY A 342 9.91 -11.42 -18.11
C GLY A 342 9.67 -10.93 -16.69
N LYS A 343 8.42 -10.61 -16.36
CA LYS A 343 8.02 -10.09 -15.05
C LYS A 343 8.33 -11.08 -13.93
N ARG A 344 7.93 -12.37 -14.12
CA ARG A 344 8.23 -13.45 -13.17
C ARG A 344 9.72 -13.60 -12.91
N ASN A 345 10.53 -13.66 -13.97
CA ASN A 345 11.97 -13.84 -13.84
C ASN A 345 12.64 -12.66 -13.14
N PHE A 346 12.13 -11.45 -13.35
CA PHE A 346 12.61 -10.26 -12.65
C PHE A 346 12.30 -10.33 -11.15
N VAL A 347 11.11 -10.83 -10.77
CA VAL A 347 10.76 -11.04 -9.36
C VAL A 347 11.62 -12.14 -8.74
N LEU A 348 11.86 -13.26 -9.45
CA LEU A 348 12.76 -14.31 -9.00
C LEU A 348 14.19 -13.80 -8.77
N LEU A 349 14.71 -12.96 -9.67
CA LEU A 349 16.01 -12.31 -9.50
C LEU A 349 16.03 -11.46 -8.23
N GLY A 350 14.97 -10.68 -7.98
CA GLY A 350 14.81 -9.92 -6.74
C GLY A 350 14.89 -10.81 -5.50
N CYS A 351 14.19 -11.95 -5.48
CA CYS A 351 14.23 -12.89 -4.37
C CYS A 351 15.66 -13.42 -4.10
N VAL A 352 16.40 -13.78 -5.16
CA VAL A 352 17.79 -14.25 -5.03
C VAL A 352 18.71 -13.16 -4.47
N VAL A 353 18.60 -11.92 -5.00
CA VAL A 353 19.40 -10.78 -4.52
C VAL A 353 19.08 -10.46 -3.06
N SER A 354 17.81 -10.59 -2.64
CA SER A 354 17.40 -10.42 -1.24
C SER A 354 18.05 -11.44 -0.30
N ILE A 355 18.07 -12.70 -0.70
CA ILE A 355 18.74 -13.76 0.08
C ILE A 355 20.23 -13.45 0.21
N ILE A 356 20.90 -13.06 -0.88
CA ILE A 356 22.32 -12.68 -0.84
C ILE A 356 22.54 -11.50 0.10
N GLY A 357 21.72 -10.43 -0.02
CA GLY A 357 21.81 -9.26 0.86
C GLY A 357 21.62 -9.60 2.34
N SER A 358 20.65 -10.48 2.64
CA SER A 358 20.39 -10.95 4.00
C SER A 358 21.55 -11.79 4.55
N VAL A 359 22.13 -12.69 3.75
CA VAL A 359 23.32 -13.47 4.13
C VAL A 359 24.49 -12.54 4.40
N VAL A 360 24.76 -11.55 3.54
CA VAL A 360 25.82 -10.55 3.77
C VAL A 360 25.64 -9.84 5.13
N CYS A 361 24.41 -9.41 5.46
CA CYS A 361 24.12 -8.81 6.76
C CYS A 361 24.41 -9.75 7.94
N LEU A 362 24.05 -11.02 7.82
CA LEU A 362 24.21 -12.02 8.88
C LEU A 362 25.66 -12.47 9.10
N LEU A 363 26.56 -12.28 8.13
CA LEU A 363 27.98 -12.58 8.29
C LEU A 363 28.64 -11.72 9.39
N ALA A 364 28.18 -10.47 9.56
CA ALA A 364 28.69 -9.57 10.59
C ALA A 364 27.60 -8.57 11.02
N PRO A 365 26.59 -9.01 11.82
CA PRO A 365 25.44 -8.19 12.18
C PRO A 365 25.79 -6.97 13.03
N SER A 366 26.94 -6.99 13.71
CA SER A 366 27.45 -5.86 14.49
C SER A 366 28.38 -4.92 13.70
N ASN A 367 28.61 -5.19 12.40
CA ASN A 367 29.41 -4.32 11.55
C ASN A 367 28.51 -3.41 10.72
N PHE A 368 28.48 -2.12 11.06
CA PHE A 368 27.65 -1.11 10.41
C PHE A 368 27.83 -1.09 8.88
N VAL A 369 29.08 -1.17 8.37
CA VAL A 369 29.37 -1.09 6.93
C VAL A 369 28.81 -2.32 6.19
N ILE A 370 29.06 -3.51 6.74
CA ILE A 370 28.60 -4.77 6.14
C ILE A 370 27.06 -4.83 6.11
N VAL A 371 26.41 -4.48 7.22
CA VAL A 371 24.94 -4.42 7.28
C VAL A 371 24.39 -3.37 6.30
N THR A 372 25.02 -2.21 6.17
CA THR A 372 24.61 -1.17 5.21
C THR A 372 24.74 -1.67 3.75
N ILE A 373 25.83 -2.35 3.41
CA ILE A 373 26.01 -2.97 2.08
C ILE A 373 24.88 -3.98 1.81
N GLY A 374 24.60 -4.85 2.78
CA GLY A 374 23.51 -5.80 2.66
C GLY A 374 22.13 -5.12 2.50
N GLN A 375 21.88 -4.00 3.19
CA GLN A 375 20.65 -3.22 3.02
C GLN A 375 20.55 -2.60 1.61
N VAL A 376 21.65 -2.17 1.01
CA VAL A 376 21.69 -1.72 -0.40
C VAL A 376 21.26 -2.85 -1.33
N LEU A 377 21.78 -4.09 -1.16
CA LEU A 377 21.36 -5.26 -1.94
C LEU A 377 19.87 -5.57 -1.73
N LYS A 378 19.38 -5.50 -0.50
CA LYS A 378 17.95 -5.67 -0.16
C LYS A 378 17.09 -4.54 -0.76
N GLY A 379 17.62 -3.33 -0.94
CA GLY A 379 16.99 -2.23 -1.67
C GLY A 379 16.81 -2.58 -3.15
N PHE A 380 17.83 -3.09 -3.83
CA PHE A 380 17.72 -3.59 -5.21
C PHE A 380 16.71 -4.73 -5.33
N SER A 381 16.71 -5.66 -4.40
CA SER A 381 15.79 -6.81 -4.40
C SER A 381 14.32 -6.42 -4.28
N SER A 382 14.03 -5.29 -3.66
CA SER A 382 12.67 -4.79 -3.44
C SER A 382 12.05 -4.17 -4.72
N ILE A 383 12.86 -3.83 -5.74
CA ILE A 383 12.40 -3.18 -6.97
C ILE A 383 11.31 -3.99 -7.70
N PRO A 384 11.46 -5.30 -7.99
CA PRO A 384 10.43 -6.06 -8.69
C PRO A 384 9.12 -6.12 -7.89
N GLY A 385 9.20 -6.34 -6.58
CA GLY A 385 8.03 -6.39 -5.70
C GLY A 385 7.28 -5.05 -5.67
N ALA A 386 8.00 -3.95 -5.57
CA ALA A 386 7.39 -2.62 -5.48
C ALA A 386 6.78 -2.15 -6.82
N TYR A 387 7.40 -2.45 -7.96
CA TYR A 387 7.01 -1.82 -9.22
C TYR A 387 6.31 -2.74 -10.24
N ILE A 388 6.52 -4.06 -10.16
CA ILE A 388 6.04 -5.00 -11.19
C ILE A 388 4.86 -5.85 -10.73
N MET A 389 4.67 -6.04 -9.44
CA MET A 389 3.66 -6.96 -8.91
C MET A 389 2.22 -6.60 -9.30
N MET A 390 1.87 -5.31 -9.38
CA MET A 390 0.53 -4.91 -9.84
C MET A 390 0.29 -5.28 -11.30
N ALA A 391 1.32 -5.28 -12.14
CA ALA A 391 1.21 -5.75 -13.52
C ALA A 391 0.98 -7.27 -13.58
N LEU A 392 1.72 -8.06 -12.76
CA LEU A 392 1.50 -9.51 -12.64
C LEU A 392 0.12 -9.84 -12.07
N PHE A 393 -0.34 -9.09 -11.07
CA PHE A 393 -1.68 -9.25 -10.53
C PHE A 393 -2.76 -9.02 -11.59
N ALA A 394 -2.60 -7.95 -12.40
CA ALA A 394 -3.51 -7.69 -13.50
C ALA A 394 -3.52 -8.81 -14.57
N ASP A 395 -2.35 -9.41 -14.85
CA ASP A 395 -2.27 -10.55 -15.76
C ASP A 395 -3.03 -11.78 -15.22
N VAL A 396 -2.98 -12.04 -13.91
CA VAL A 396 -3.76 -13.12 -13.28
C VAL A 396 -5.26 -12.82 -13.31
N LEU A 397 -5.68 -11.56 -13.19
CA LEU A 397 -7.08 -11.19 -13.36
C LEU A 397 -7.58 -11.41 -14.80
N ASP A 398 -6.74 -11.09 -15.80
CA ASP A 398 -7.05 -11.38 -17.20
C ASP A 398 -7.10 -12.90 -17.48
N HIS A 399 -6.18 -13.69 -16.89
CA HIS A 399 -6.23 -15.16 -16.95
C HIS A 399 -7.56 -15.71 -16.41
N LEU A 400 -8.00 -15.24 -15.26
CA LEU A 400 -9.28 -15.64 -14.67
C LEU A 400 -10.48 -15.23 -15.53
N GLU A 401 -10.43 -14.05 -16.16
CA GLU A 401 -11.46 -13.61 -17.13
C GLU A 401 -11.49 -14.52 -18.36
N ALA A 402 -10.32 -14.87 -18.93
CA ALA A 402 -10.23 -15.79 -20.07
C ALA A 402 -10.79 -17.17 -19.74
N LYS A 403 -10.49 -17.69 -18.54
CA LYS A 403 -10.91 -19.01 -18.09
C LYS A 403 -12.39 -19.09 -17.75
N HIS A 404 -12.95 -18.08 -17.11
CA HIS A 404 -14.32 -18.14 -16.55
C HIS A 404 -15.34 -17.28 -17.31
N GLY A 405 -14.91 -16.40 -18.21
CA GLY A 405 -15.77 -15.50 -18.96
C GLY A 405 -16.28 -14.29 -18.17
N PHE A 406 -15.73 -14.04 -16.97
CA PHE A 406 -16.07 -12.89 -16.13
C PHE A 406 -14.91 -12.46 -15.26
N ARG A 407 -14.87 -11.18 -14.90
CA ARG A 407 -13.81 -10.61 -14.04
C ARG A 407 -14.09 -10.84 -12.56
N VAL A 408 -12.99 -11.02 -11.80
CA VAL A 408 -13.00 -11.23 -10.35
C VAL A 408 -12.25 -10.13 -9.59
N ASP A 409 -12.18 -8.92 -10.16
CA ASP A 409 -11.36 -7.80 -9.67
C ASP A 409 -11.69 -7.44 -8.22
N GLY A 410 -12.98 -7.21 -7.91
CA GLY A 410 -13.40 -6.73 -6.60
C GLY A 410 -13.06 -7.70 -5.47
N ILE A 411 -13.34 -9.00 -5.66
CA ILE A 411 -13.04 -10.01 -4.64
C ILE A 411 -11.53 -10.21 -4.46
N SER A 412 -10.78 -10.21 -5.55
CA SER A 412 -9.32 -10.36 -5.51
C SER A 412 -8.65 -9.18 -4.83
N MET A 413 -9.10 -7.95 -5.11
CA MET A 413 -8.60 -6.75 -4.47
C MET A 413 -8.98 -6.70 -2.98
N SER A 414 -10.16 -7.18 -2.62
CA SER A 414 -10.63 -7.33 -1.24
C SER A 414 -9.68 -8.22 -0.43
N VAL A 415 -9.33 -9.40 -0.98
CA VAL A 415 -8.41 -10.33 -0.32
C VAL A 415 -7.00 -9.73 -0.23
N TYR A 416 -6.50 -9.12 -1.30
CA TYR A 416 -5.21 -8.42 -1.30
C TYR A 416 -5.12 -7.36 -0.19
N SER A 417 -6.09 -6.43 -0.13
CA SER A 417 -6.10 -5.37 0.88
C SER A 417 -6.27 -5.91 2.30
N THR A 418 -7.02 -7.02 2.45
CA THR A 418 -7.15 -7.71 3.75
C THR A 418 -5.81 -8.32 4.18
N ILE A 419 -5.07 -8.96 3.27
CA ILE A 419 -3.73 -9.50 3.55
C ILE A 419 -2.81 -8.37 4.03
N LEU A 420 -2.75 -7.25 3.33
CA LEU A 420 -1.91 -6.11 3.73
C LEU A 420 -2.27 -5.62 5.14
N THR A 421 -3.56 -5.46 5.42
CA THR A 421 -4.05 -4.99 6.72
C THR A 421 -3.69 -5.95 7.86
N VAL A 422 -3.95 -7.25 7.66
CA VAL A 422 -3.69 -8.29 8.67
C VAL A 422 -2.19 -8.42 8.94
N VAL A 423 -1.37 -8.45 7.89
CA VAL A 423 0.08 -8.55 8.04
C VAL A 423 0.66 -7.33 8.75
N ASN A 424 0.21 -6.13 8.42
CA ASN A 424 0.68 -4.90 9.08
C ASN A 424 0.38 -4.90 10.58
N GLY A 425 -0.81 -5.38 10.97
CA GLY A 425 -1.19 -5.44 12.38
C GLY A 425 -0.51 -6.58 13.15
N LEU A 426 -0.40 -7.76 12.56
CA LEU A 426 0.13 -8.94 13.23
C LEU A 426 1.68 -9.01 13.26
N ALA A 427 2.37 -8.41 12.29
CA ALA A 427 3.83 -8.53 12.20
C ALA A 427 4.54 -8.00 13.45
N VAL A 428 4.10 -6.82 13.95
CA VAL A 428 4.66 -6.21 15.17
C VAL A 428 4.33 -7.05 16.40
N ALA A 429 3.10 -7.55 16.51
CA ALA A 429 2.69 -8.40 17.62
C ALA A 429 3.47 -9.73 17.62
N PHE A 430 3.67 -10.32 16.44
CA PHE A 430 4.44 -11.54 16.27
C PHE A 430 5.93 -11.34 16.62
N PHE A 431 6.52 -10.21 16.21
CA PHE A 431 7.87 -9.84 16.62
C PHE A 431 8.00 -9.74 18.14
N ASN A 432 7.09 -8.99 18.79
CA ASN A 432 7.14 -8.77 20.24
C ASN A 432 6.93 -10.06 21.04
N LEU A 433 6.14 -11.02 20.54
CA LEU A 433 5.97 -12.32 21.15
C LEU A 433 7.30 -13.05 21.38
N PHE A 434 8.24 -12.93 20.43
CA PHE A 434 9.58 -13.51 20.56
C PHE A 434 10.56 -12.59 21.28
N TYR A 435 10.45 -11.28 21.09
CA TYR A 435 11.36 -10.30 21.65
C TYR A 435 11.21 -10.20 23.18
N ASP A 436 9.97 -10.19 23.67
CA ASP A 436 9.65 -10.09 25.10
C ASP A 436 9.50 -11.48 25.77
N GLY A 437 9.43 -12.54 24.97
CA GLY A 437 9.13 -13.89 25.44
C GLY A 437 10.26 -14.62 26.18
N GLY A 438 11.49 -14.05 26.20
CA GLY A 438 12.63 -14.54 26.97
C GLY A 438 13.27 -15.85 26.53
N ALA A 439 12.74 -16.50 25.45
CA ALA A 439 13.32 -17.75 24.92
C ALA A 439 14.64 -17.54 24.14
N PHE A 440 14.82 -16.33 23.60
CA PHE A 440 15.98 -15.90 22.82
C PHE A 440 16.51 -14.57 23.33
N THR A 441 17.77 -14.24 23.05
CA THR A 441 18.29 -12.91 23.38
C THR A 441 17.67 -11.86 22.44
N HIS A 442 17.55 -10.61 22.89
CA HIS A 442 17.03 -9.50 22.09
C HIS A 442 17.77 -9.37 20.75
N GLN A 443 19.10 -9.49 20.76
CA GLN A 443 19.92 -9.44 19.56
C GLN A 443 19.64 -10.62 18.60
N GLN A 444 19.38 -11.82 19.10
CA GLN A 444 19.01 -12.96 18.26
C GLN A 444 17.67 -12.71 17.57
N VAL A 445 16.68 -12.21 18.31
CA VAL A 445 15.35 -11.94 17.77
C VAL A 445 15.40 -10.79 16.75
N SER A 446 15.99 -9.65 17.12
CA SER A 446 16.06 -8.50 16.22
C SER A 446 16.87 -8.77 14.95
N SER A 447 17.98 -9.52 15.04
CA SER A 447 18.74 -9.94 13.86
C SER A 447 17.98 -10.94 12.99
N PHE A 448 17.28 -11.92 13.58
CA PHE A 448 16.47 -12.85 12.80
C PHE A 448 15.37 -12.14 12.00
N PHE A 449 14.57 -11.30 12.65
CA PHE A 449 13.46 -10.64 11.98
C PHE A 449 13.92 -9.58 10.98
N PHE A 450 14.89 -8.74 11.33
CA PHE A 450 15.35 -7.66 10.46
C PHE A 450 16.28 -8.14 9.34
N LEU A 451 17.18 -9.08 9.60
CA LEU A 451 18.17 -9.57 8.64
C LEU A 451 17.78 -10.91 8.02
N GLY A 452 17.32 -11.85 8.81
CA GLY A 452 17.19 -13.26 8.44
C GLY A 452 15.84 -13.65 7.85
N PHE A 453 14.74 -13.01 8.25
CA PHE A 453 13.39 -13.39 7.84
C PHE A 453 13.22 -13.43 6.30
N GLU A 454 13.87 -12.53 5.59
CA GLU A 454 13.79 -12.48 4.13
C GLU A 454 14.41 -13.73 3.45
N ILE A 455 15.40 -14.38 4.06
CA ILE A 455 15.95 -15.63 3.52
C ILE A 455 14.85 -16.69 3.47
N PHE A 456 14.12 -16.83 4.57
CA PHE A 456 13.01 -17.78 4.68
C PHE A 456 11.86 -17.42 3.73
N ALA A 457 11.39 -16.17 3.78
CA ALA A 457 10.26 -15.70 2.96
C ALA A 457 10.57 -15.79 1.46
N HIS A 458 11.74 -15.29 1.01
CA HIS A 458 12.10 -15.33 -0.40
C HIS A 458 12.49 -16.73 -0.87
N GLY A 459 13.00 -17.61 0.01
CA GLY A 459 13.20 -19.03 -0.30
C GLY A 459 11.88 -19.71 -0.68
N ILE A 460 10.83 -19.51 0.12
CA ILE A 460 9.47 -20.00 -0.20
C ILE A 460 8.97 -19.37 -1.50
N LEU A 461 9.14 -18.03 -1.66
CA LEU A 461 8.68 -17.32 -2.84
C LEU A 461 9.34 -17.81 -4.13
N ILE A 462 10.62 -18.15 -4.12
CA ILE A 462 11.30 -18.74 -5.29
C ILE A 462 10.57 -20.02 -5.70
N VAL A 463 10.33 -20.94 -4.75
CA VAL A 463 9.66 -22.21 -5.05
C VAL A 463 8.26 -21.97 -5.62
N VAL A 464 7.47 -21.08 -4.99
CA VAL A 464 6.09 -20.79 -5.40
C VAL A 464 6.04 -20.12 -6.77
N LEU A 465 6.91 -19.14 -7.04
CA LEU A 465 6.96 -18.41 -8.30
C LEU A 465 7.43 -19.25 -9.50
N LEU A 466 8.16 -20.35 -9.29
CA LEU A 466 8.50 -21.27 -10.37
C LEU A 466 7.26 -21.88 -11.04
N PHE A 467 6.13 -21.96 -10.33
CA PHE A 467 4.86 -22.43 -10.87
C PHE A 467 3.98 -21.34 -11.51
N LEU A 468 4.42 -20.08 -11.48
CA LEU A 468 3.70 -18.96 -12.09
C LEU A 468 4.05 -18.82 -13.58
N ASN A 469 3.26 -19.43 -14.45
CA ASN A 469 3.47 -19.40 -15.92
C ASN A 469 2.44 -18.54 -16.66
N VAL A 470 1.76 -17.63 -15.97
CA VAL A 470 0.70 -16.80 -16.56
C VAL A 470 1.18 -15.96 -17.75
N GLU A 471 2.41 -15.45 -17.72
CA GLU A 471 2.96 -14.61 -18.79
C GLU A 471 3.10 -15.34 -20.14
N THR A 472 3.27 -16.67 -20.12
CA THR A 472 3.45 -17.46 -21.35
C THR A 472 2.21 -17.43 -22.23
N ASN A 473 1.02 -17.45 -21.61
CA ASN A 473 -0.26 -17.58 -22.29
C ASN A 473 -1.04 -16.27 -22.35
N ILE A 474 -0.58 -15.20 -21.68
CA ILE A 474 -1.36 -13.97 -21.51
C ILE A 474 -1.82 -13.34 -22.83
N ARG A 475 -1.00 -13.39 -23.88
CA ARG A 475 -1.35 -12.83 -25.20
C ARG A 475 -2.46 -13.62 -25.88
N GLU A 476 -2.44 -14.95 -25.79
CA GLU A 476 -3.48 -15.83 -26.31
C GLU A 476 -4.77 -15.66 -25.53
N GLU A 477 -4.68 -15.56 -24.21
CA GLU A 477 -5.81 -15.32 -23.32
C GLU A 477 -6.48 -13.97 -23.58
N GLN A 478 -5.71 -12.91 -23.79
CA GLN A 478 -6.24 -11.61 -24.18
C GLN A 478 -6.89 -11.63 -25.57
N ALA A 479 -6.32 -12.38 -26.52
CA ALA A 479 -6.96 -12.58 -27.82
C ALA A 479 -8.28 -13.35 -27.69
N LEU A 480 -8.35 -14.36 -26.82
CA LEU A 480 -9.57 -15.10 -26.51
C LEU A 480 -10.65 -14.20 -25.88
N ILE A 481 -10.26 -13.34 -24.92
CA ILE A 481 -11.18 -12.35 -24.34
C ILE A 481 -11.74 -11.44 -25.44
N ALA A 482 -10.85 -10.93 -26.31
CA ALA A 482 -11.25 -10.05 -27.41
C ALA A 482 -12.19 -10.75 -28.41
N SER A 483 -11.91 -12.02 -28.77
CA SER A 483 -12.77 -12.79 -29.70
C SER A 483 -14.16 -13.06 -29.12
N ARG A 484 -14.25 -13.41 -27.83
CA ARG A 484 -15.54 -13.56 -27.14
C ARG A 484 -16.36 -12.27 -27.13
N LYS A 485 -15.69 -11.14 -26.94
CA LYS A 485 -16.32 -9.81 -26.95
C LYS A 485 -16.86 -9.45 -28.34
N ASN A 486 -16.15 -9.83 -29.38
CA ASN A 486 -16.54 -9.58 -30.77
C ASN A 486 -17.55 -10.59 -31.31
N GLY A 487 -17.98 -11.57 -30.51
CA GLY A 487 -18.93 -12.62 -30.95
C GLY A 487 -18.34 -13.59 -31.99
N THR A 488 -17.01 -13.71 -32.09
CA THR A 488 -16.28 -14.56 -33.05
C THR A 488 -15.71 -15.83 -32.40
N ALA A 489 -15.95 -16.06 -31.11
CA ALA A 489 -15.54 -17.25 -30.34
C ALA A 489 -16.76 -17.99 -29.78
#